data_6fea1249c99861499cb290b7da8a0c51
#
_entry.id   6fea1249c99861499cb290b7da8a0c51
#
_cell.length_a   1.000
_cell.length_b   1.000
_cell.length_c   1.000
_cell.angle_alpha   90.00
_cell.angle_beta   90.00
_cell.angle_gamma   90.00
#
_symmetry.space_group_name_H-M   'P 1'
#
loop_
_entity.id
_entity.type
_entity.pdbx_description
1 polymer ?
#
loop_
_entity_poly.entity_id
_entity_poly.type
_entity_poly.pdbx_seq_one_letter_code
_entity_poly.pdbx_strand_id
1 'polypeptide(L)'
;MFAITAITVFSAMMLTSNTKAQAAAKKTYTITPKSSPYKGKYKKAKGYYNSTTKQYFAIRSYLELLEKKGGGKLVIKKGTYKIPNVLYIPSNVTIELKDGVTIKKIMKTKAKKMKPGGGIFELLEPSKAKKKGVYGQYNGVHDVKIYSTGKAVIDQDYQGKTGQNCIALVMCHNRNVTIEGITFKNMKYGYF
;
A
#
# COMPACT_ATOMS: atom_id res chain seq x y z
N MET A 1 -80.51 12.83 16.34
CA MET A 1 -79.39 12.50 17.23
C MET A 1 -78.31 11.85 16.34
N PHE A 2 -77.35 12.66 15.86
CA PHE A 2 -76.29 12.15 14.99
C PHE A 2 -74.98 12.13 15.76
N ALA A 3 -74.41 10.95 15.92
CA ALA A 3 -73.10 10.75 16.54
C ALA A 3 -71.99 10.98 15.50
N ILE A 4 -71.10 11.96 15.71
CA ILE A 4 -69.93 12.21 14.89
C ILE A 4 -68.77 11.43 15.53
N THR A 5 -68.29 10.42 14.81
CA THR A 5 -67.11 9.64 15.19
C THR A 5 -65.88 10.36 14.65
N ALA A 6 -65.06 10.91 15.53
CA ALA A 6 -63.79 11.50 15.18
C ALA A 6 -62.73 10.42 14.94
N ILE A 7 -62.20 10.36 13.71
CA ILE A 7 -61.08 9.48 13.33
C ILE A 7 -59.77 10.29 13.59
N THR A 8 -59.05 9.93 14.60
CA THR A 8 -57.69 10.43 14.88
C THR A 8 -56.70 9.63 14.04
N VAL A 9 -56.14 10.34 13.00
CA VAL A 9 -55.05 9.79 12.22
C VAL A 9 -53.74 10.04 12.99
N PHE A 10 -53.15 8.98 13.47
CA PHE A 10 -51.83 9.02 14.08
C PHE A 10 -50.77 8.96 12.98
N SER A 11 -50.19 10.11 12.63
CA SER A 11 -49.05 10.19 11.70
C SER A 11 -47.81 9.79 12.47
N ALA A 12 -47.33 8.55 12.28
CA ALA A 12 -46.04 8.10 12.75
C ALA A 12 -44.94 8.76 11.86
N MET A 13 -44.30 9.82 12.36
CA MET A 13 -43.07 10.33 11.81
C MET A 13 -41.97 9.31 12.05
N MET A 14 -41.61 8.56 10.99
CA MET A 14 -40.35 7.81 10.99
C MET A 14 -39.19 8.80 10.89
N LEU A 15 -38.53 9.09 12.01
CA LEU A 15 -37.22 9.69 12.01
C LEU A 15 -36.23 8.63 11.46
N THR A 16 -35.92 8.73 10.19
CA THR A 16 -34.76 8.05 9.62
C THR A 16 -33.52 8.75 10.15
N SER A 17 -32.95 8.20 11.21
CA SER A 17 -31.63 8.59 11.69
C SER A 17 -30.59 8.19 10.62
N ASN A 18 -30.24 9.14 9.76
CA ASN A 18 -29.06 9.07 8.90
C ASN A 18 -27.81 9.12 9.80
N THR A 19 -27.51 8.04 10.50
CA THR A 19 -26.19 7.82 11.08
C THR A 19 -25.22 7.59 9.92
N LYS A 20 -24.66 8.68 9.36
CA LYS A 20 -23.42 8.60 8.61
C LYS A 20 -22.44 7.92 9.55
N ALA A 21 -22.12 6.65 9.28
CA ALA A 21 -21.07 5.95 9.98
C ALA A 21 -19.81 6.84 9.87
N GLN A 22 -19.44 7.47 10.98
CA GLN A 22 -18.29 8.35 11.06
C GLN A 22 -17.08 7.43 10.81
N ALA A 23 -16.50 7.53 9.62
CA ALA A 23 -15.36 6.70 9.23
C ALA A 23 -14.26 6.91 10.28
N ALA A 24 -13.95 5.87 11.04
CA ALA A 24 -12.92 5.93 12.07
C ALA A 24 -11.65 6.51 11.47
N ALA A 25 -11.07 7.54 12.12
CA ALA A 25 -9.91 8.26 11.62
C ALA A 25 -8.81 7.24 11.23
N LYS A 26 -8.49 7.18 9.94
CA LYS A 26 -7.51 6.23 9.40
C LYS A 26 -6.15 6.48 10.05
N LYS A 27 -5.59 5.48 10.71
CA LYS A 27 -4.32 5.62 11.45
C LYS A 27 -3.15 5.94 10.52
N THR A 28 -2.30 6.86 10.97
CA THR A 28 -1.05 7.22 10.29
C THR A 28 0.13 6.55 10.98
N TYR A 29 1.00 5.93 10.19
CA TYR A 29 2.26 5.37 10.65
C TYR A 29 3.41 6.07 9.94
N THR A 30 4.52 6.24 10.64
CA THR A 30 5.72 6.89 10.09
C THR A 30 6.92 5.98 10.20
N ILE A 31 7.69 5.87 9.12
CA ILE A 31 8.93 5.10 9.07
C ILE A 31 10.10 5.95 8.57
N THR A 32 11.29 5.56 9.00
CA THR A 32 12.59 6.09 8.59
C THR A 32 13.46 4.94 8.07
N PRO A 33 14.61 5.20 7.42
CA PRO A 33 15.53 4.13 7.02
C PRO A 33 16.03 3.26 8.20
N LYS A 34 15.96 3.79 9.42
CA LYS A 34 16.36 3.08 10.64
C LYS A 34 15.23 2.25 11.27
N SER A 35 14.00 2.43 10.83
CA SER A 35 12.83 1.75 11.39
C SER A 35 12.96 0.22 11.30
N SER A 36 12.47 -0.43 12.35
CA SER A 36 12.28 -1.88 12.37
C SER A 36 10.91 -2.27 11.83
N PRO A 37 10.72 -3.52 11.41
CA PRO A 37 9.40 -4.05 11.12
C PRO A 37 8.45 -3.89 12.32
N TYR A 38 7.18 -3.66 12.02
CA TYR A 38 6.15 -3.46 13.02
C TYR A 38 6.13 -4.61 14.04
N LYS A 39 6.21 -4.27 15.34
CA LYS A 39 6.32 -5.24 16.46
C LYS A 39 7.40 -6.31 16.26
N GLY A 40 8.47 -5.98 15.53
CA GLY A 40 9.57 -6.92 15.28
C GLY A 40 9.24 -8.05 14.31
N LYS A 41 8.09 -8.00 13.62
CA LYS A 41 7.71 -8.98 12.59
C LYS A 41 8.87 -9.19 11.61
N TYR A 42 9.14 -10.42 11.23
CA TYR A 42 10.25 -10.82 10.35
C TYR A 42 11.67 -10.79 10.94
N LYS A 43 11.95 -10.13 12.07
CA LYS A 43 13.31 -10.11 12.64
C LYS A 43 13.89 -11.53 12.88
N LYS A 44 13.05 -12.49 13.24
CA LYS A 44 13.41 -13.89 13.44
C LYS A 44 13.36 -14.77 12.19
N ALA A 45 13.06 -14.18 11.00
CA ALA A 45 12.99 -14.93 9.75
C ALA A 45 14.40 -15.27 9.23
N LYS A 46 14.98 -16.35 9.74
CA LYS A 46 16.34 -16.83 9.39
C LYS A 46 16.46 -17.01 7.86
N GLY A 47 17.52 -16.44 7.29
CA GLY A 47 17.79 -16.49 5.85
C GLY A 47 17.01 -15.51 4.99
N TYR A 48 16.08 -14.73 5.54
CA TYR A 48 15.32 -13.68 4.85
C TYR A 48 15.67 -12.27 5.35
N TYR A 49 15.74 -12.08 6.66
CA TYR A 49 15.97 -10.79 7.30
C TYR A 49 17.46 -10.55 7.57
N ASN A 50 17.97 -9.42 7.13
CA ASN A 50 19.31 -8.90 7.41
C ASN A 50 19.36 -7.37 7.22
N SER A 51 20.53 -6.74 7.35
CA SER A 51 20.70 -5.29 7.18
C SER A 51 20.29 -4.78 5.80
N THR A 52 20.45 -5.60 4.74
CA THR A 52 20.10 -5.23 3.36
C THR A 52 18.59 -5.31 3.12
N THR A 53 17.89 -6.24 3.77
CA THR A 53 16.44 -6.45 3.59
C THR A 53 15.59 -5.76 4.66
N LYS A 54 16.21 -5.14 5.65
CA LYS A 54 15.55 -4.50 6.80
C LYS A 54 14.47 -3.50 6.37
N GLN A 55 14.78 -2.58 5.46
CA GLN A 55 13.85 -1.53 5.05
C GLN A 55 12.63 -2.10 4.29
N TYR A 56 12.87 -3.09 3.44
CA TYR A 56 11.79 -3.83 2.77
C TYR A 56 10.83 -4.44 3.79
N PHE A 57 11.35 -5.17 4.79
CA PHE A 57 10.50 -5.78 5.80
C PHE A 57 9.83 -4.76 6.73
N ALA A 58 10.46 -3.61 6.95
CA ALA A 58 9.82 -2.53 7.67
C ALA A 58 8.58 -2.05 6.90
N ILE A 59 8.71 -1.62 5.64
CA ILE A 59 7.58 -1.17 4.82
C ILE A 59 6.52 -2.27 4.70
N ARG A 60 6.91 -3.49 4.33
CA ARG A 60 6.02 -4.64 4.18
C ARG A 60 5.16 -4.87 5.42
N SER A 61 5.75 -4.86 6.61
CA SER A 61 5.00 -5.12 7.85
C SER A 61 3.95 -4.05 8.16
N TYR A 62 4.19 -2.80 7.78
CA TYR A 62 3.21 -1.73 7.92
C TYR A 62 2.11 -1.80 6.86
N LEU A 63 2.41 -2.20 5.62
CA LEU A 63 1.39 -2.44 4.60
C LEU A 63 0.44 -3.58 5.01
N GLU A 64 0.99 -4.68 5.54
CA GLU A 64 0.19 -5.79 6.08
C GLU A 64 -0.64 -5.38 7.32
N LEU A 65 -0.13 -4.45 8.13
CA LEU A 65 -0.90 -3.87 9.24
C LEU A 65 -2.05 -3.00 8.72
N LEU A 66 -1.79 -2.18 7.70
CA LEU A 66 -2.80 -1.31 7.08
C LEU A 66 -3.92 -2.14 6.44
N GLU A 67 -3.59 -3.26 5.76
CA GLU A 67 -4.59 -4.21 5.27
C GLU A 67 -5.51 -4.68 6.41
N LYS A 68 -4.93 -5.16 7.51
CA LYS A 68 -5.70 -5.63 8.68
C LYS A 68 -6.56 -4.54 9.34
N LYS A 69 -6.21 -3.27 9.15
CA LYS A 69 -6.94 -2.12 9.70
C LYS A 69 -7.94 -1.50 8.70
N GLY A 70 -8.11 -2.12 7.53
CA GLY A 70 -9.00 -1.60 6.48
C GLY A 70 -8.49 -0.34 5.79
N GLY A 71 -7.20 -0.03 5.92
CA GLY A 71 -6.53 1.11 5.30
C GLY A 71 -5.82 2.05 6.27
N GLY A 72 -5.39 3.19 5.77
CA GLY A 72 -4.69 4.23 6.53
C GLY A 72 -3.53 4.86 5.77
N LYS A 73 -2.64 5.53 6.49
CA LYS A 73 -1.54 6.29 5.90
C LYS A 73 -0.18 5.78 6.37
N LEU A 74 0.74 5.58 5.43
CA LEU A 74 2.14 5.30 5.70
C LEU A 74 3.00 6.49 5.22
N VAL A 75 3.63 7.17 6.14
CA VAL A 75 4.56 8.27 5.86
C VAL A 75 5.98 7.71 5.85
N ILE A 76 6.66 7.89 4.72
CA ILE A 76 8.04 7.45 4.53
C ILE A 76 8.93 8.71 4.58
N LYS A 77 9.79 8.79 5.59
CA LYS A 77 10.69 9.93 5.82
C LYS A 77 11.92 9.87 4.93
N LYS A 78 12.58 11.02 4.73
CA LYS A 78 13.82 11.19 3.94
C LYS A 78 14.81 10.05 4.12
N GLY A 79 15.37 9.59 3.00
CA GLY A 79 16.44 8.60 2.93
C GLY A 79 16.22 7.53 1.85
N THR A 80 17.16 6.63 1.71
CA THR A 80 17.13 5.55 0.72
C THR A 80 16.61 4.26 1.34
N TYR A 81 15.61 3.67 0.68
CA TYR A 81 14.97 2.41 1.06
C TYR A 81 15.27 1.33 0.02
N LYS A 82 16.03 0.33 0.41
CA LYS A 82 16.42 -0.80 -0.46
C LYS A 82 15.30 -1.82 -0.56
N ILE A 83 14.78 -2.03 -1.76
CA ILE A 83 13.62 -2.89 -2.03
C ILE A 83 14.02 -4.07 -2.92
N PRO A 84 14.31 -5.23 -2.34
CA PRO A 84 14.70 -6.42 -3.10
C PRO A 84 13.53 -7.15 -3.73
N ASN A 85 12.32 -7.02 -3.20
CA ASN A 85 11.15 -7.77 -3.66
C ASN A 85 9.90 -6.90 -3.64
N VAL A 86 8.81 -7.39 -4.18
CA VAL A 86 7.55 -6.65 -4.33
C VAL A 86 6.96 -6.28 -2.98
N LEU A 87 6.51 -5.04 -2.86
CA LEU A 87 5.71 -4.49 -1.79
C LEU A 87 4.25 -4.44 -2.25
N TYR A 88 3.41 -5.24 -1.64
CA TYR A 88 1.98 -5.30 -1.96
C TYR A 88 1.24 -4.20 -1.21
N ILE A 89 0.46 -3.40 -1.96
CA ILE A 89 -0.28 -2.25 -1.42
C ILE A 89 -1.76 -2.58 -1.39
N PRO A 90 -2.38 -2.63 -0.19
CA PRO A 90 -3.80 -2.94 -0.05
C PRO A 90 -4.69 -1.73 -0.33
N SER A 91 -5.99 -1.99 -0.41
CA SER A 91 -7.02 -0.95 -0.59
C SER A 91 -7.03 0.07 0.55
N ASN A 92 -7.54 1.26 0.26
CA ASN A 92 -7.72 2.37 1.20
C ASN A 92 -6.40 2.86 1.83
N VAL A 93 -5.29 2.73 1.14
CA VAL A 93 -3.96 3.10 1.66
C VAL A 93 -3.42 4.34 0.95
N THR A 94 -2.92 5.26 1.77
CA THR A 94 -2.14 6.42 1.32
C THR A 94 -0.67 6.22 1.69
N ILE A 95 0.23 6.28 0.73
CA ILE A 95 1.69 6.31 0.94
C ILE A 95 2.18 7.71 0.63
N GLU A 96 2.71 8.38 1.64
CA GLU A 96 3.36 9.69 1.48
C GLU A 96 4.88 9.52 1.51
N LEU A 97 5.52 9.86 0.41
CA LEU A 97 6.98 9.93 0.31
C LEU A 97 7.41 11.36 0.61
N LYS A 98 8.08 11.59 1.74
CA LYS A 98 8.57 12.92 2.10
C LYS A 98 9.72 13.35 1.20
N ASP A 99 10.00 14.65 1.18
CA ASP A 99 11.14 15.20 0.46
C ASP A 99 12.44 14.43 0.74
N GLY A 100 13.21 14.14 -0.32
CA GLY A 100 14.46 13.39 -0.26
C GLY A 100 14.31 11.88 -0.03
N VAL A 101 13.12 11.30 -0.27
CA VAL A 101 12.94 9.85 -0.28
C VAL A 101 13.42 9.25 -1.60
N THR A 102 14.19 8.16 -1.51
CA THR A 102 14.51 7.29 -2.64
C THR A 102 14.09 5.86 -2.34
N ILE A 103 13.13 5.34 -3.08
CA ILE A 103 12.75 3.93 -3.09
C ILE A 103 13.59 3.25 -4.17
N LYS A 104 14.59 2.49 -3.77
CA LYS A 104 15.58 1.91 -4.70
C LYS A 104 15.45 0.39 -4.81
N LYS A 105 15.26 -0.10 -6.02
CA LYS A 105 15.35 -1.52 -6.32
C LYS A 105 16.76 -2.03 -6.07
N ILE A 106 16.88 -3.23 -5.50
CA ILE A 106 18.17 -3.94 -5.41
C ILE A 106 18.03 -5.38 -5.87
N MET A 107 19.05 -5.88 -6.57
CA MET A 107 19.10 -7.24 -7.10
C MET A 107 19.99 -8.18 -6.26
N LYS A 108 20.61 -7.69 -5.17
CA LYS A 108 21.40 -8.48 -4.25
C LYS A 108 20.86 -8.33 -2.83
N THR A 109 20.33 -9.41 -2.25
CA THR A 109 19.70 -9.38 -0.92
C THR A 109 20.67 -9.70 0.22
N LYS A 110 21.78 -10.38 -0.07
CA LYS A 110 22.64 -10.99 0.94
C LYS A 110 21.87 -11.90 1.93
N ALA A 111 20.69 -12.39 1.52
CA ALA A 111 19.84 -13.27 2.32
C ALA A 111 19.68 -14.61 1.58
N LYS A 112 20.11 -15.71 2.22
CA LYS A 112 20.20 -17.05 1.58
C LYS A 112 18.87 -17.51 0.96
N LYS A 113 17.73 -17.18 1.59
CA LYS A 113 16.39 -17.66 1.19
C LYS A 113 15.57 -16.60 0.43
N MET A 114 16.07 -15.39 0.25
CA MET A 114 15.34 -14.31 -0.40
C MET A 114 15.95 -13.98 -1.77
N LYS A 115 15.26 -14.37 -2.82
CA LYS A 115 15.61 -13.96 -4.19
C LYS A 115 14.95 -12.60 -4.49
N PRO A 116 15.60 -11.73 -5.26
CA PRO A 116 14.99 -10.50 -5.73
C PRO A 116 13.76 -10.79 -6.60
N GLY A 117 12.72 -9.97 -6.46
CA GLY A 117 11.55 -9.99 -7.34
C GLY A 117 11.63 -8.93 -8.45
N GLY A 118 10.75 -9.02 -9.43
CA GLY A 118 10.74 -8.14 -10.62
C GLY A 118 10.06 -6.78 -10.43
N GLY A 119 9.41 -6.50 -9.30
CA GLY A 119 8.68 -5.24 -9.07
C GLY A 119 9.12 -4.51 -7.81
N ILE A 120 8.69 -3.26 -7.68
CA ILE A 120 8.81 -2.49 -6.44
C ILE A 120 7.48 -2.48 -5.72
N PHE A 121 6.44 -1.95 -6.35
CA PHE A 121 5.09 -1.92 -5.82
C PHE A 121 4.13 -2.74 -6.70
N GLU A 122 3.16 -3.36 -6.06
CA GLU A 122 2.03 -4.01 -6.73
C GLU A 122 0.76 -3.73 -5.94
N LEU A 123 -0.28 -3.25 -6.64
CA LEU A 123 -1.58 -2.97 -6.06
C LEU A 123 -2.37 -4.26 -5.92
N LEU A 124 -2.11 -4.95 -4.83
CA LEU A 124 -2.70 -6.25 -4.47
C LEU A 124 -2.73 -6.36 -2.94
N GLU A 125 -3.79 -6.97 -2.42
CA GLU A 125 -3.88 -7.24 -0.98
C GLU A 125 -2.72 -8.17 -0.53
N PRO A 126 -1.88 -7.78 0.44
CA PRO A 126 -0.79 -8.62 0.94
C PRO A 126 -1.20 -10.05 1.29
N SER A 127 -2.39 -10.24 1.84
CA SER A 127 -2.95 -11.56 2.19
C SER A 127 -3.30 -12.42 0.98
N LYS A 128 -3.48 -11.82 -0.19
CA LYS A 128 -3.79 -12.48 -1.46
C LYS A 128 -2.58 -12.71 -2.35
N ALA A 129 -1.43 -12.14 -1.99
CA ALA A 129 -0.21 -12.26 -2.77
C ALA A 129 0.14 -13.71 -3.07
N LYS A 130 0.48 -14.01 -4.33
CA LYS A 130 0.83 -15.34 -4.83
C LYS A 130 -0.30 -16.39 -4.81
N LYS A 131 -1.54 -16.02 -4.55
CA LYS A 131 -2.68 -16.92 -4.69
C LYS A 131 -3.10 -17.00 -6.16
N LYS A 132 -3.52 -18.19 -6.60
CA LYS A 132 -4.06 -18.38 -7.96
C LYS A 132 -5.34 -17.56 -8.15
N GLY A 133 -5.55 -17.05 -9.37
CA GLY A 133 -6.79 -16.37 -9.75
C GLY A 133 -7.01 -14.99 -9.14
N VAL A 134 -5.98 -14.37 -8.55
CA VAL A 134 -6.11 -13.04 -7.95
C VAL A 134 -5.89 -11.93 -8.97
N TYR A 135 -5.05 -12.17 -9.99
CA TYR A 135 -4.81 -11.20 -11.04
C TYR A 135 -6.02 -11.08 -11.98
N GLY A 136 -6.31 -9.85 -12.39
CA GLY A 136 -7.39 -9.58 -13.30
C GLY A 136 -8.79 -9.69 -12.73
N GLN A 137 -8.95 -9.72 -11.42
CA GLN A 137 -10.25 -9.72 -10.77
C GLN A 137 -10.90 -8.34 -10.78
N TYR A 138 -12.19 -8.27 -11.10
CA TYR A 138 -12.97 -7.03 -11.15
C TYR A 138 -12.93 -6.24 -9.82
N ASN A 139 -12.84 -6.92 -8.70
CA ASN A 139 -12.77 -6.33 -7.35
C ASN A 139 -11.32 -6.15 -6.87
N GLY A 140 -10.43 -5.68 -7.74
CA GLY A 140 -9.06 -5.35 -7.37
C GLY A 140 -8.96 -4.27 -6.30
N VAL A 141 -7.73 -4.03 -5.86
CA VAL A 141 -7.41 -2.98 -4.89
C VAL A 141 -7.91 -1.63 -5.38
N HIS A 142 -8.41 -0.81 -4.47
CA HIS A 142 -9.01 0.50 -4.75
C HIS A 142 -8.64 1.55 -3.69
N ASP A 143 -8.88 2.82 -4.02
CA ASP A 143 -8.65 3.96 -3.14
C ASP A 143 -7.19 4.02 -2.62
N VAL A 144 -6.24 3.95 -3.55
CA VAL A 144 -4.82 4.02 -3.27
C VAL A 144 -4.25 5.35 -3.72
N LYS A 145 -3.51 6.01 -2.83
CA LYS A 145 -2.75 7.21 -3.18
C LYS A 145 -1.28 7.02 -2.82
N ILE A 146 -0.37 7.21 -3.80
CA ILE A 146 1.08 7.25 -3.60
C ILE A 146 1.56 8.61 -4.07
N TYR A 147 2.06 9.43 -3.15
CA TYR A 147 2.38 10.81 -3.52
C TYR A 147 3.59 11.37 -2.78
N SER A 148 4.13 12.45 -3.34
CA SER A 148 5.09 13.31 -2.68
C SER A 148 4.76 14.79 -2.93
N THR A 149 4.98 15.63 -1.92
CA THR A 149 4.94 17.09 -2.05
C THR A 149 6.35 17.70 -2.19
N GLY A 150 7.37 16.86 -2.26
CA GLY A 150 8.77 17.26 -2.44
C GLY A 150 9.45 16.40 -3.51
N LYS A 151 10.78 16.32 -3.45
CA LYS A 151 11.58 15.51 -4.38
C LYS A 151 11.65 14.07 -3.89
N ALA A 152 10.79 13.19 -4.41
CA ALA A 152 10.83 11.76 -4.16
C ALA A 152 11.13 10.98 -5.44
N VAL A 153 11.90 9.92 -5.32
CA VAL A 153 12.37 9.10 -6.44
C VAL A 153 12.01 7.63 -6.22
N ILE A 154 11.48 6.99 -7.25
CA ILE A 154 11.42 5.55 -7.38
C ILE A 154 12.44 5.13 -8.44
N ASP A 155 13.50 4.44 -8.00
CA ASP A 155 14.65 4.07 -8.80
C ASP A 155 14.67 2.56 -9.00
N GLN A 156 14.48 2.10 -10.24
CA GLN A 156 14.53 0.67 -10.56
C GLN A 156 15.95 0.13 -10.69
N ASP A 157 16.96 1.00 -10.63
CA ASP A 157 18.37 0.61 -10.69
C ASP A 157 18.70 -0.29 -11.90
N TYR A 158 18.03 -0.05 -13.04
CA TYR A 158 18.31 -0.81 -14.26
C TYR A 158 19.67 -0.44 -14.82
N GLN A 159 20.52 -1.43 -14.97
CA GLN A 159 21.90 -1.29 -15.42
C GLN A 159 22.15 -1.85 -16.83
N GLY A 160 21.11 -1.98 -17.65
CA GLY A 160 21.22 -2.56 -19.00
C GLY A 160 21.44 -4.09 -19.03
N LYS A 161 21.40 -4.76 -17.90
CA LYS A 161 21.70 -6.20 -17.81
C LYS A 161 20.50 -7.04 -18.23
N THR A 162 20.76 -8.09 -19.01
CA THR A 162 19.77 -9.12 -19.35
C THR A 162 19.21 -9.76 -18.06
N GLY A 163 17.91 -10.01 -18.02
CA GLY A 163 17.24 -10.63 -16.87
C GLY A 163 16.84 -9.66 -15.74
N GLN A 164 17.20 -8.39 -15.81
CA GLN A 164 16.64 -7.37 -14.92
C GLN A 164 15.26 -6.96 -15.41
N ASN A 165 14.24 -7.68 -15.00
CA ASN A 165 12.85 -7.29 -15.23
C ASN A 165 12.36 -6.51 -14.02
N CYS A 166 12.45 -5.18 -14.09
CA CYS A 166 12.02 -4.31 -13.02
C CYS A 166 10.86 -3.45 -13.49
N ILE A 167 9.76 -3.50 -12.75
CA ILE A 167 8.58 -2.65 -12.93
C ILE A 167 8.41 -1.84 -11.64
N ALA A 168 8.24 -0.52 -11.75
CA ALA A 168 8.07 0.31 -10.57
C ALA A 168 6.76 0.02 -9.86
N LEU A 169 5.68 -0.08 -10.64
CA LEU A 169 4.34 -0.30 -10.15
C LEU A 169 3.57 -1.24 -11.07
N VAL A 170 2.99 -2.28 -10.51
CA VAL A 170 2.09 -3.20 -11.19
C VAL A 170 0.67 -2.91 -10.74
N MET A 171 -0.20 -2.64 -11.72
CA MET A 171 -1.63 -2.42 -11.50
C MET A 171 -2.42 -3.35 -12.42
N CYS A 172 -3.44 -3.99 -11.86
CA CYS A 172 -4.32 -4.88 -12.61
C CYS A 172 -5.73 -4.84 -12.02
N HIS A 173 -6.70 -4.34 -12.79
CA HIS A 173 -8.08 -4.17 -12.38
C HIS A 173 -8.24 -3.36 -11.07
N ASN A 174 -7.43 -2.33 -10.92
CA ASN A 174 -7.51 -1.40 -9.80
C ASN A 174 -8.39 -0.20 -10.16
N ARG A 175 -8.93 0.47 -9.16
CA ARG A 175 -9.74 1.68 -9.33
C ARG A 175 -9.41 2.75 -8.31
N ASN A 176 -9.68 4.01 -8.65
CA ASN A 176 -9.41 5.16 -7.80
C ASN A 176 -7.96 5.17 -7.28
N VAL A 177 -7.01 5.18 -8.22
CA VAL A 177 -5.57 5.17 -7.94
C VAL A 177 -5.00 6.53 -8.32
N THR A 178 -4.27 7.13 -7.38
CA THR A 178 -3.55 8.40 -7.60
C THR A 178 -2.06 8.20 -7.37
N ILE A 179 -1.25 8.63 -8.35
CA ILE A 179 0.21 8.65 -8.23
C ILE A 179 0.67 10.02 -8.68
N GLU A 180 1.29 10.78 -7.78
CA GLU A 180 1.64 12.17 -8.06
C GLU A 180 2.92 12.63 -7.36
N GLY A 181 3.63 13.58 -7.97
CA GLY A 181 4.82 14.23 -7.39
C GLY A 181 6.02 13.30 -7.22
N ILE A 182 6.14 12.23 -8.01
CA ILE A 182 7.18 11.22 -7.90
C ILE A 182 7.98 11.16 -9.20
N THR A 183 9.31 11.17 -9.09
CA THR A 183 10.20 10.94 -10.22
C THR A 183 10.52 9.45 -10.33
N PHE A 184 10.27 8.86 -11.50
CA PHE A 184 10.66 7.50 -11.84
C PHE A 184 11.95 7.55 -12.65
N LYS A 185 12.94 6.70 -12.34
CA LYS A 185 14.18 6.64 -13.10
C LYS A 185 14.79 5.26 -13.19
N ASN A 186 15.75 5.13 -14.13
CA ASN A 186 16.46 3.88 -14.41
C ASN A 186 15.49 2.72 -14.71
N MET A 187 14.50 2.99 -15.56
CA MET A 187 13.45 2.06 -15.95
C MET A 187 13.86 1.27 -17.17
N LYS A 188 13.57 -0.05 -17.19
CA LYS A 188 13.75 -0.89 -18.39
C LYS A 188 12.51 -0.92 -19.27
N TYR A 189 11.36 -1.08 -18.64
CA TYR A 189 10.06 -1.11 -19.29
C TYR A 189 9.22 0.03 -18.77
N GLY A 190 8.10 0.30 -19.44
CA GLY A 190 7.17 1.34 -19.06
C GLY A 190 6.82 1.37 -17.57
N TYR A 191 6.19 2.43 -17.18
CA TYR A 191 6.05 2.80 -15.76
C TYR A 191 5.00 1.96 -15.02
N PHE A 192 4.08 1.36 -15.79
CA PHE A 192 2.88 0.67 -15.28
C PHE A 192 2.64 -0.62 -16.04
#